data_66a769043cebfac8ab215f9a989cac73
#
_entry.id   66a769043cebfac8ab215f9a989cac73
#
_cell.length_a   1.000
_cell.length_b   1.000
_cell.length_c   1.000
_cell.angle_alpha   90.00
_cell.angle_beta   90.00
_cell.angle_gamma   90.00
#
_symmetry.space_group_name_H-M   'P 1'
#
loop_
_entity.id
_entity.type
_entity.pdbx_description
1 polymer ?
#
loop_
_entity_poly.entity_id
_entity_poly.type
_entity_poly.pdbx_seq_one_letter_code
_entity_poly.pdbx_strand_id
1 'polypeptide(L)'
;MSERWARNMLSAYRMLGSAAYPFIGTYISYRASRGKEERARRGERYGKTSIARPQGPVIWAHAASVGESVAMAPLIESIAATGIHIVMTTGTVTSAKLVADQLGNQVIHQYAPLDLQPAVNNFLDHWKPDLVIGCESEIWPATVLSLGTRHIPQVLVNGRLSDRSFASWQKRPELAEALFENFAHVIAQSELDGERFRTLGARPVSVSGNLKVDTAPAPADPQVLAAFRHQIGGRRTWAAISTHDGEEEIAAEVHQMLKVRYPRLVTIIVPRHPNRAPAIEAMLAEKGLKVAARSRGDVIEADTDILLGDTIGEMGLYLQLTEVAFIGNSLTKEGGHNPLEPAMMGTAVLTGKNVQNFRDSFQRLIKNGGARVVKDRNMLAGAINFLFNNPEHLNTMIRAGADTVKDMRGALNRTLNSLEPFIQPLVLQAQLPGNRNEAAFIHGGI
;
A
#
# COMPACT_ATOMS: atom_id res chain seq x y z
N MET A 1 -13.32 -30.66 12.51
CA MET A 1 -14.75 -30.22 12.39
C MET A 1 -15.24 -30.59 11.02
N SER A 2 -16.54 -30.79 10.78
CA SER A 2 -17.00 -31.23 9.44
C SER A 2 -17.10 -30.05 8.46
N GLU A 3 -16.91 -30.29 7.17
CA GLU A 3 -17.14 -29.34 6.06
C GLU A 3 -18.52 -28.66 6.16
N ARG A 4 -19.55 -29.42 6.58
CA ARG A 4 -20.88 -28.88 6.86
C ARG A 4 -20.88 -27.79 7.92
N TRP A 5 -20.07 -27.94 8.97
CA TRP A 5 -19.93 -26.94 10.03
C TRP A 5 -19.34 -25.65 9.47
N ALA A 6 -18.29 -25.73 8.66
CA ALA A 6 -17.65 -24.55 8.04
C ALA A 6 -18.65 -23.80 7.14
N ARG A 7 -19.39 -24.49 6.28
CA ARG A 7 -20.44 -23.89 5.44
C ARG A 7 -21.56 -23.24 6.26
N ASN A 8 -21.96 -23.88 7.37
CA ASN A 8 -22.97 -23.29 8.27
C ASN A 8 -22.46 -22.02 8.96
N MET A 9 -21.20 -22.00 9.40
CA MET A 9 -20.59 -20.80 9.99
C MET A 9 -20.49 -19.64 8.99
N LEU A 10 -20.10 -19.91 7.76
CA LEU A 10 -20.09 -18.91 6.69
C LEU A 10 -21.50 -18.40 6.35
N SER A 11 -22.48 -19.28 6.36
CA SER A 11 -23.89 -18.90 6.19
C SER A 11 -24.38 -18.04 7.36
N ALA A 12 -24.04 -18.39 8.59
CA ALA A 12 -24.36 -17.60 9.78
C ALA A 12 -23.70 -16.20 9.73
N TYR A 13 -22.44 -16.09 9.29
CA TYR A 13 -21.78 -14.81 9.05
C TYR A 13 -22.58 -13.93 8.07
N ARG A 14 -23.03 -14.48 6.95
CA ARG A 14 -23.85 -13.76 5.96
C ARG A 14 -25.18 -13.30 6.54
N MET A 15 -25.86 -14.16 7.33
CA MET A 15 -27.13 -13.83 7.99
C MET A 15 -26.96 -12.72 9.03
N LEU A 16 -25.93 -12.80 9.86
CA LEU A 16 -25.59 -11.76 10.86
C LEU A 16 -25.27 -10.42 10.17
N GLY A 17 -24.52 -10.45 9.07
CA GLY A 17 -24.26 -9.27 8.25
C GLY A 17 -25.55 -8.64 7.70
N SER A 18 -26.53 -9.48 7.26
CA SER A 18 -27.83 -8.99 6.80
C SER A 18 -28.64 -8.36 7.92
N ALA A 19 -28.62 -8.93 9.13
CA ALA A 19 -29.29 -8.37 10.31
C ALA A 19 -28.65 -7.05 10.78
N ALA A 20 -27.34 -6.90 10.63
CA ALA A 20 -26.61 -5.68 10.99
C ALA A 20 -26.80 -4.53 9.97
N TYR A 21 -27.18 -4.84 8.74
CA TYR A 21 -27.27 -3.88 7.62
C TYR A 21 -28.09 -2.62 7.91
N PRO A 22 -29.29 -2.68 8.56
CA PRO A 22 -30.07 -1.48 8.85
C PRO A 22 -29.37 -0.50 9.81
N PHE A 23 -28.49 -0.99 10.69
CA PHE A 23 -27.84 -0.20 11.75
C PHE A 23 -26.54 0.45 11.31
N ILE A 24 -26.04 0.10 10.13
CA ILE A 24 -24.72 0.57 9.66
C ILE A 24 -24.70 2.07 9.33
N GLY A 25 -25.87 2.69 9.12
CA GLY A 25 -25.98 4.13 8.83
C GLY A 25 -25.39 5.01 9.92
N THR A 26 -25.55 4.64 11.20
CA THR A 26 -24.93 5.33 12.34
C THR A 26 -23.42 5.25 12.32
N TYR A 27 -22.87 4.08 12.00
CA TYR A 27 -21.43 3.88 11.88
C TYR A 27 -20.82 4.71 10.73
N ILE A 28 -21.43 4.69 9.54
CA ILE A 28 -20.99 5.50 8.39
C ILE A 28 -21.08 6.99 8.72
N SER A 29 -22.16 7.45 9.37
CA SER A 29 -22.32 8.83 9.78
C SER A 29 -21.27 9.28 10.80
N TYR A 30 -20.93 8.42 11.76
CA TYR A 30 -19.82 8.65 12.69
C TYR A 30 -18.46 8.73 11.96
N ARG A 31 -18.19 7.87 11.00
CA ARG A 31 -16.97 7.96 10.18
C ARG A 31 -16.92 9.24 9.36
N ALA A 32 -18.06 9.65 8.80
CA ALA A 32 -18.18 10.89 8.02
C ALA A 32 -17.96 12.15 8.88
N SER A 33 -18.39 12.16 10.16
CA SER A 33 -18.11 13.28 11.08
C SER A 33 -16.62 13.44 11.39
N ARG A 34 -15.83 12.36 11.18
CA ARG A 34 -14.37 12.36 11.35
C ARG A 34 -13.59 12.54 10.03
N GLY A 35 -14.24 12.93 8.94
CA GLY A 35 -13.61 13.11 7.63
C GLY A 35 -13.13 11.82 6.96
N LYS A 36 -13.57 10.64 7.44
CA LYS A 36 -13.15 9.32 6.91
C LYS A 36 -14.09 8.78 5.83
N GLU A 37 -15.18 9.49 5.52
CA GLU A 37 -16.17 9.14 4.50
C GLU A 37 -16.69 10.40 3.82
N GLU A 38 -16.98 10.32 2.53
CA GLU A 38 -17.65 11.35 1.77
C GLU A 38 -19.17 11.22 1.91
N ARG A 39 -19.81 12.23 2.51
CA ARG A 39 -21.27 12.20 2.78
C ARG A 39 -22.10 12.03 1.50
N ALA A 40 -21.69 12.68 0.42
CA ALA A 40 -22.40 12.60 -0.87
C ALA A 40 -22.34 11.19 -1.50
N ARG A 41 -21.26 10.44 -1.24
CA ARG A 41 -20.99 9.12 -1.82
C ARG A 41 -21.29 7.95 -0.88
N ARG A 42 -21.93 8.21 0.28
CA ARG A 42 -22.23 7.18 1.28
C ARG A 42 -23.06 6.01 0.75
N GLY A 43 -23.88 6.23 -0.29
CA GLY A 43 -24.67 5.20 -0.95
C GLY A 43 -23.83 4.05 -1.51
N GLU A 44 -22.59 4.35 -1.91
CA GLU A 44 -21.65 3.37 -2.47
C GLU A 44 -21.26 2.29 -1.47
N ARG A 45 -21.19 2.64 -0.16
CA ARG A 45 -20.96 1.66 0.93
C ARG A 45 -22.08 0.64 1.07
N TYR A 46 -23.26 0.95 0.56
CA TYR A 46 -24.40 0.05 0.46
C TYR A 46 -24.49 -0.65 -0.90
N GLY A 47 -23.46 -0.54 -1.73
CA GLY A 47 -23.42 -1.10 -3.08
C GLY A 47 -24.29 -0.35 -4.09
N LYS A 48 -24.70 0.90 -3.77
CA LYS A 48 -25.60 1.70 -4.64
C LYS A 48 -24.82 2.81 -5.33
N THR A 49 -25.05 3.01 -6.61
CA THR A 49 -24.48 4.08 -7.41
C THR A 49 -25.50 4.59 -8.43
N SER A 50 -25.32 5.84 -8.89
CA SER A 50 -26.08 6.42 -10.00
C SER A 50 -25.35 6.27 -11.34
N ILE A 51 -24.10 5.79 -11.34
CA ILE A 51 -23.32 5.59 -12.56
C ILE A 51 -23.89 4.38 -13.29
N ALA A 52 -24.25 4.55 -14.57
CA ALA A 52 -24.75 3.45 -15.39
C ALA A 52 -23.64 2.40 -15.63
N ARG A 53 -24.00 1.13 -15.63
CA ARG A 53 -23.07 0.06 -16.03
C ARG A 53 -22.75 0.23 -17.52
N PRO A 54 -21.46 0.27 -17.89
CA PRO A 54 -21.07 0.31 -19.30
C PRO A 54 -21.49 -1.00 -20.02
N GLN A 55 -21.62 -0.91 -21.33
CA GLN A 55 -21.86 -2.10 -22.16
C GLN A 55 -20.56 -2.90 -22.30
N GLY A 56 -20.69 -4.20 -22.49
CA GLY A 56 -19.55 -5.11 -22.63
C GLY A 56 -19.00 -5.63 -21.31
N PRO A 57 -17.79 -6.25 -21.35
CA PRO A 57 -17.17 -6.86 -20.20
C PRO A 57 -16.68 -5.82 -19.18
N VAL A 58 -16.86 -6.15 -17.90
CA VAL A 58 -16.49 -5.32 -16.76
C VAL A 58 -15.59 -6.09 -15.81
N ILE A 59 -14.43 -5.53 -15.48
CA ILE A 59 -13.56 -6.03 -14.43
C ILE A 59 -13.77 -5.20 -13.17
N TRP A 60 -14.03 -5.85 -12.04
CA TRP A 60 -14.00 -5.21 -10.73
C TRP A 60 -12.60 -5.35 -10.12
N ALA A 61 -11.89 -4.23 -9.97
CA ALA A 61 -10.62 -4.15 -9.26
C ALA A 61 -10.84 -3.57 -7.86
N HIS A 62 -10.23 -4.18 -6.83
CA HIS A 62 -10.34 -3.69 -5.45
C HIS A 62 -8.96 -3.51 -4.79
N ALA A 63 -8.75 -2.29 -4.26
CA ALA A 63 -7.58 -1.92 -3.46
C ALA A 63 -8.02 -1.04 -2.29
N ALA A 64 -7.91 -1.54 -1.05
CA ALA A 64 -8.48 -0.86 0.11
C ALA A 64 -7.72 0.42 0.51
N SER A 65 -6.39 0.42 0.37
CA SER A 65 -5.49 1.46 0.87
C SER A 65 -4.76 2.21 -0.26
N VAL A 66 -4.16 3.34 0.09
CA VAL A 66 -3.28 4.12 -0.81
C VAL A 66 -2.14 3.25 -1.35
N GLY A 67 -1.47 2.48 -0.47
CA GLY A 67 -0.34 1.64 -0.88
C GLY A 67 -0.72 0.52 -1.84
N GLU A 68 -1.90 -0.05 -1.70
CA GLU A 68 -2.45 -1.05 -2.62
C GLU A 68 -2.88 -0.41 -3.94
N SER A 69 -3.52 0.78 -3.89
CA SER A 69 -3.93 1.51 -5.09
C SER A 69 -2.73 1.88 -5.95
N VAL A 70 -1.65 2.37 -5.34
CA VAL A 70 -0.38 2.67 -6.04
C VAL A 70 0.23 1.41 -6.65
N ALA A 71 0.25 0.30 -5.91
CA ALA A 71 0.82 -0.96 -6.40
C ALA A 71 0.03 -1.54 -7.58
N MET A 72 -1.30 -1.36 -7.58
CA MET A 72 -2.18 -1.85 -8.64
C MET A 72 -2.26 -0.93 -9.85
N ALA A 73 -1.95 0.35 -9.73
CA ALA A 73 -2.14 1.31 -10.82
C ALA A 73 -1.52 0.88 -12.16
N PRO A 74 -0.24 0.43 -12.24
CA PRO A 74 0.35 -0.04 -13.50
C PRO A 74 -0.35 -1.28 -14.09
N LEU A 75 -0.87 -2.16 -13.23
CA LEU A 75 -1.64 -3.33 -13.65
C LEU A 75 -2.98 -2.90 -14.25
N ILE A 76 -3.67 -1.98 -13.59
CA ILE A 76 -4.96 -1.43 -14.03
C ILE A 76 -4.80 -0.66 -15.34
N GLU A 77 -3.77 0.17 -15.49
CA GLU A 77 -3.44 0.88 -16.73
C GLU A 77 -3.23 -0.10 -17.90
N SER A 78 -2.45 -1.17 -17.67
CA SER A 78 -2.19 -2.19 -18.68
C SER A 78 -3.48 -2.91 -19.10
N ILE A 79 -4.39 -3.20 -18.18
CA ILE A 79 -5.68 -3.84 -18.48
C ILE A 79 -6.61 -2.84 -19.18
N ALA A 80 -6.72 -1.58 -18.70
CA ALA A 80 -7.55 -0.55 -19.30
C ALA A 80 -7.18 -0.27 -20.75
N ALA A 81 -5.87 -0.33 -21.08
CA ALA A 81 -5.37 -0.16 -22.44
C ALA A 81 -5.91 -1.22 -23.43
N THR A 82 -6.46 -2.34 -22.95
CA THR A 82 -7.11 -3.36 -23.79
C THR A 82 -8.54 -2.99 -24.21
N GLY A 83 -9.09 -1.91 -23.67
CA GLY A 83 -10.48 -1.44 -23.93
C GLY A 83 -11.54 -2.08 -23.04
N ILE A 84 -11.16 -2.86 -22.03
CA ILE A 84 -12.09 -3.43 -21.04
C ILE A 84 -12.45 -2.36 -20.00
N HIS A 85 -13.72 -2.27 -19.65
CA HIS A 85 -14.20 -1.38 -18.60
C HIS A 85 -13.79 -1.87 -17.21
N ILE A 86 -13.21 -0.97 -16.39
CA ILE A 86 -12.77 -1.29 -15.05
C ILE A 86 -13.58 -0.47 -14.03
N VAL A 87 -14.21 -1.15 -13.09
CA VAL A 87 -14.76 -0.56 -11.87
C VAL A 87 -13.74 -0.76 -10.76
N MET A 88 -13.09 0.32 -10.34
CA MET A 88 -12.10 0.27 -9.27
C MET A 88 -12.71 0.74 -7.95
N THR A 89 -12.61 -0.09 -6.91
CA THR A 89 -13.12 0.26 -5.59
C THR A 89 -12.00 0.47 -4.58
N THR A 90 -12.17 1.49 -3.71
CA THR A 90 -11.23 1.77 -2.62
C THR A 90 -11.91 1.87 -1.26
N GLY A 91 -11.10 1.74 -0.20
CA GLY A 91 -11.57 1.77 1.18
C GLY A 91 -11.58 3.16 1.85
N THR A 92 -10.81 4.14 1.34
CA THR A 92 -10.56 5.42 2.02
C THR A 92 -10.70 6.62 1.08
N VAL A 93 -10.98 7.80 1.65
CA VAL A 93 -11.04 9.07 0.88
C VAL A 93 -9.71 9.38 0.20
N THR A 94 -8.60 9.12 0.89
CA THR A 94 -7.26 9.36 0.33
C THR A 94 -6.95 8.46 -0.85
N SER A 95 -7.35 7.17 -0.77
CA SER A 95 -7.18 6.23 -1.92
C SER A 95 -8.06 6.63 -3.09
N ALA A 96 -9.29 7.10 -2.82
CA ALA A 96 -10.21 7.57 -3.85
C ALA A 96 -9.64 8.75 -4.64
N LYS A 97 -9.08 9.73 -3.92
CA LYS A 97 -8.40 10.88 -4.53
C LYS A 97 -7.20 10.44 -5.38
N LEU A 98 -6.38 9.55 -4.86
CA LEU A 98 -5.22 9.03 -5.60
C LEU A 98 -5.63 8.32 -6.90
N VAL A 99 -6.68 7.49 -6.85
CA VAL A 99 -7.20 6.82 -8.05
C VAL A 99 -7.71 7.83 -9.07
N ALA A 100 -8.41 8.89 -8.62
CA ALA A 100 -8.86 9.95 -9.50
C ALA A 100 -7.68 10.72 -10.15
N ASP A 101 -6.63 10.99 -9.37
CA ASP A 101 -5.45 11.74 -9.84
C ASP A 101 -4.57 10.90 -10.78
N GLN A 102 -4.41 9.59 -10.54
CA GLN A 102 -3.52 8.72 -11.33
C GLN A 102 -4.21 8.02 -12.50
N LEU A 103 -5.40 7.46 -12.29
CA LEU A 103 -6.08 6.66 -13.30
C LEU A 103 -7.17 7.45 -14.04
N GLY A 104 -7.65 8.56 -13.48
CA GLY A 104 -8.60 9.47 -14.12
C GLY A 104 -9.78 8.75 -14.76
N ASN A 105 -9.98 8.98 -16.05
CA ASN A 105 -11.09 8.40 -16.83
C ASN A 105 -10.84 6.94 -17.29
N GLN A 106 -9.69 6.34 -16.94
CA GLN A 106 -9.40 4.95 -17.32
C GLN A 106 -10.22 3.95 -16.48
N VAL A 107 -10.76 4.39 -15.34
CA VAL A 107 -11.56 3.55 -14.44
C VAL A 107 -12.81 4.29 -13.96
N ILE A 108 -13.85 3.54 -13.66
CA ILE A 108 -15.01 4.03 -12.92
C ILE A 108 -14.70 3.79 -11.43
N HIS A 109 -14.47 4.87 -10.67
CA HIS A 109 -14.17 4.74 -9.25
C HIS A 109 -15.43 4.74 -8.39
N GLN A 110 -15.50 3.77 -7.48
CA GLN A 110 -16.53 3.68 -6.42
C GLN A 110 -15.89 3.32 -5.08
N TYR A 111 -16.49 3.75 -3.96
CA TYR A 111 -16.12 3.19 -2.67
C TYR A 111 -16.57 1.73 -2.56
N ALA A 112 -15.70 0.88 -1.99
CA ALA A 112 -16.01 -0.52 -1.79
C ALA A 112 -17.30 -0.68 -0.98
N PRO A 113 -18.22 -1.58 -1.38
CA PRO A 113 -19.36 -1.94 -0.56
C PRO A 113 -18.85 -2.54 0.77
N LEU A 114 -19.60 -2.34 1.84
CA LEU A 114 -19.32 -3.07 3.08
C LEU A 114 -19.54 -4.56 2.87
N ASP A 115 -18.74 -5.40 3.54
CA ASP A 115 -18.85 -6.86 3.42
C ASP A 115 -20.11 -7.43 4.12
N LEU A 116 -21.24 -6.90 3.73
CA LEU A 116 -22.57 -7.29 4.19
C LEU A 116 -23.37 -7.78 3.00
N GLN A 117 -24.03 -8.92 3.16
CA GLN A 117 -24.72 -9.59 2.05
C GLN A 117 -25.60 -8.67 1.20
N PRO A 118 -26.45 -7.77 1.78
CA PRO A 118 -27.27 -6.88 0.96
C PRO A 118 -26.46 -5.83 0.18
N ALA A 119 -25.38 -5.29 0.77
CA ALA A 119 -24.53 -4.32 0.09
C ALA A 119 -23.74 -4.95 -1.05
N VAL A 120 -23.18 -6.14 -0.82
CA VAL A 120 -22.47 -6.92 -1.84
C VAL A 120 -23.40 -7.30 -2.97
N ASN A 121 -24.62 -7.76 -2.65
CA ASN A 121 -25.61 -8.10 -3.67
C ASN A 121 -25.98 -6.89 -4.54
N ASN A 122 -26.30 -5.73 -3.93
CA ASN A 122 -26.59 -4.51 -4.68
C ASN A 122 -25.48 -4.15 -5.65
N PHE A 123 -24.22 -4.23 -5.20
CA PHE A 123 -23.04 -3.95 -6.01
C PHE A 123 -22.90 -4.94 -7.18
N LEU A 124 -22.99 -6.24 -6.90
CA LEU A 124 -22.85 -7.29 -7.92
C LEU A 124 -24.01 -7.31 -8.91
N ASP A 125 -25.24 -7.01 -8.47
CA ASP A 125 -26.42 -6.94 -9.34
C ASP A 125 -26.36 -5.74 -10.29
N HIS A 126 -25.75 -4.63 -9.84
CA HIS A 126 -25.59 -3.44 -10.65
C HIS A 126 -24.43 -3.59 -11.65
N TRP A 127 -23.23 -3.92 -11.17
CA TRP A 127 -22.03 -3.95 -12.01
C TRP A 127 -21.87 -5.23 -12.82
N LYS A 128 -22.39 -6.37 -12.34
CA LYS A 128 -22.28 -7.70 -12.97
C LYS A 128 -20.87 -7.91 -13.54
N PRO A 129 -19.82 -7.90 -12.69
CA PRO A 129 -18.45 -8.03 -13.17
C PRO A 129 -18.21 -9.42 -13.74
N ASP A 130 -17.41 -9.48 -14.81
CA ASP A 130 -17.02 -10.72 -15.48
C ASP A 130 -15.77 -11.34 -14.84
N LEU A 131 -14.96 -10.50 -14.15
CA LEU A 131 -13.76 -10.88 -13.41
C LEU A 131 -13.60 -9.93 -12.21
N VAL A 132 -13.12 -10.48 -11.08
CA VAL A 132 -12.75 -9.68 -9.90
C VAL A 132 -11.26 -9.82 -9.61
N ILE A 133 -10.57 -8.70 -9.41
CA ILE A 133 -9.15 -8.64 -9.05
C ILE A 133 -9.03 -7.93 -7.70
N GLY A 134 -8.78 -8.70 -6.63
CA GLY A 134 -8.50 -8.17 -5.29
C GLY A 134 -7.00 -8.02 -5.04
N CYS A 135 -6.59 -7.09 -4.17
CA CYS A 135 -5.20 -6.83 -3.83
C CYS A 135 -4.82 -7.30 -2.43
N GLU A 136 -3.61 -7.80 -2.28
CA GLU A 136 -2.95 -8.17 -1.01
C GLU A 136 -3.76 -9.15 -0.13
N SER A 137 -4.41 -8.66 0.93
CA SER A 137 -5.15 -9.48 1.90
C SER A 137 -6.64 -9.14 1.96
N GLU A 138 -7.19 -8.62 0.86
CA GLU A 138 -8.60 -8.24 0.77
C GLU A 138 -9.50 -9.48 0.62
N ILE A 139 -9.62 -10.22 1.72
CA ILE A 139 -10.37 -11.49 1.82
C ILE A 139 -11.61 -11.25 2.66
N TRP A 140 -12.69 -10.87 2.00
CA TRP A 140 -13.96 -10.49 2.59
C TRP A 140 -14.99 -11.63 2.44
N PRO A 141 -15.38 -12.35 3.52
CA PRO A 141 -16.12 -13.59 3.40
C PRO A 141 -17.46 -13.48 2.66
N ALA A 142 -18.27 -12.42 2.90
CA ALA A 142 -19.54 -12.28 2.19
C ALA A 142 -19.33 -12.02 0.70
N THR A 143 -18.32 -11.22 0.35
CA THR A 143 -17.94 -10.92 -1.04
C THR A 143 -17.42 -12.19 -1.73
N VAL A 144 -16.43 -12.87 -1.13
CA VAL A 144 -15.82 -14.08 -1.70
C VAL A 144 -16.88 -15.15 -1.99
N LEU A 145 -17.75 -15.42 -1.04
CA LEU A 145 -18.83 -16.42 -1.20
C LEU A 145 -19.89 -15.99 -2.20
N SER A 146 -20.22 -14.69 -2.28
CA SER A 146 -21.20 -14.19 -3.24
C SER A 146 -20.70 -14.30 -4.67
N LEU A 147 -19.40 -14.07 -4.88
CA LEU A 147 -18.73 -14.27 -6.17
C LEU A 147 -18.70 -15.75 -6.54
N GLY A 148 -18.31 -16.64 -5.61
CA GLY A 148 -18.33 -18.09 -5.83
C GLY A 148 -19.72 -18.61 -6.17
N THR A 149 -20.78 -18.19 -5.45
CA THR A 149 -22.17 -18.57 -5.73
C THR A 149 -22.67 -18.11 -7.10
N ARG A 150 -22.13 -16.98 -7.60
CA ARG A 150 -22.48 -16.41 -8.92
C ARG A 150 -21.56 -16.90 -10.04
N HIS A 151 -20.59 -17.78 -9.72
CA HIS A 151 -19.56 -18.26 -10.65
C HIS A 151 -18.77 -17.14 -11.33
N ILE A 152 -18.55 -16.02 -10.60
CA ILE A 152 -17.72 -14.93 -11.07
C ILE A 152 -16.28 -15.24 -10.64
N PRO A 153 -15.34 -15.39 -11.59
CA PRO A 153 -13.94 -15.65 -11.25
C PRO A 153 -13.36 -14.50 -10.44
N GLN A 154 -12.66 -14.84 -9.37
CA GLN A 154 -11.97 -13.89 -8.50
C GLN A 154 -10.50 -14.27 -8.38
N VAL A 155 -9.63 -13.33 -8.67
CA VAL A 155 -8.17 -13.48 -8.58
C VAL A 155 -7.63 -12.53 -7.52
N LEU A 156 -6.80 -13.06 -6.63
CA LEU A 156 -6.08 -12.25 -5.66
C LEU A 156 -4.68 -11.96 -6.21
N VAL A 157 -4.33 -10.69 -6.42
CA VAL A 157 -3.01 -10.27 -6.89
C VAL A 157 -2.19 -9.66 -5.76
N ASN A 158 -0.85 -9.74 -5.87
CA ASN A 158 0.06 -9.30 -4.81
C ASN A 158 -0.29 -9.94 -3.46
N GLY A 159 -0.78 -11.17 -3.48
CA GLY A 159 -1.36 -11.87 -2.34
C GLY A 159 -0.37 -11.98 -1.18
N ARG A 160 -0.83 -11.58 0.02
CA ARG A 160 -0.02 -11.55 1.23
C ARG A 160 -0.83 -11.91 2.46
N LEU A 161 -0.23 -12.66 3.37
CA LEU A 161 -0.81 -12.97 4.68
C LEU A 161 0.19 -12.65 5.80
N SER A 162 -0.22 -11.81 6.77
CA SER A 162 0.59 -11.61 7.98
C SER A 162 0.67 -12.88 8.82
N ASP A 163 1.73 -13.00 9.65
CA ASP A 163 1.90 -14.15 10.59
C ASP A 163 0.65 -14.31 11.47
N ARG A 164 0.11 -13.21 11.97
CA ARG A 164 -1.10 -13.19 12.81
C ARG A 164 -2.34 -13.68 12.05
N SER A 165 -2.54 -13.20 10.81
CA SER A 165 -3.67 -13.61 9.98
C SER A 165 -3.58 -15.08 9.62
N PHE A 166 -2.40 -15.55 9.19
CA PHE A 166 -2.16 -16.95 8.88
C PHE A 166 -2.41 -17.86 10.09
N ALA A 167 -1.83 -17.53 11.25
CA ALA A 167 -2.06 -18.29 12.48
C ALA A 167 -3.54 -18.30 12.92
N SER A 168 -4.28 -17.25 12.64
CA SER A 168 -5.73 -17.21 12.92
C SER A 168 -6.52 -18.15 12.01
N TRP A 169 -6.20 -18.20 10.71
CA TRP A 169 -6.84 -19.12 9.77
C TRP A 169 -6.47 -20.59 10.04
N GLN A 170 -5.21 -20.86 10.38
CA GLN A 170 -4.76 -22.23 10.72
C GLN A 170 -5.53 -22.87 11.90
N LYS A 171 -6.10 -22.07 12.81
CA LYS A 171 -6.93 -22.57 13.91
C LYS A 171 -8.29 -23.11 13.44
N ARG A 172 -8.68 -22.82 12.19
CA ARG A 172 -9.98 -23.22 11.60
C ARG A 172 -9.79 -23.64 10.14
N PRO A 173 -9.07 -24.74 9.90
CA PRO A 173 -8.63 -25.12 8.54
C PRO A 173 -9.81 -25.37 7.61
N GLU A 174 -10.90 -26.00 8.07
CA GLU A 174 -12.06 -26.26 7.22
C GLU A 174 -12.79 -24.98 6.81
N LEU A 175 -12.78 -23.95 7.68
CA LEU A 175 -13.35 -22.65 7.38
C LEU A 175 -12.47 -21.90 6.39
N ALA A 176 -11.13 -21.99 6.53
CA ALA A 176 -10.17 -21.43 5.61
C ALA A 176 -10.33 -22.07 4.22
N GLU A 177 -10.31 -23.39 4.13
CA GLU A 177 -10.48 -24.13 2.87
C GLU A 177 -11.78 -23.74 2.15
N ALA A 178 -12.92 -23.78 2.86
CA ALA A 178 -14.23 -23.42 2.29
C ALA A 178 -14.32 -21.96 1.80
N LEU A 179 -13.45 -21.08 2.29
CA LEU A 179 -13.36 -19.69 1.81
C LEU A 179 -12.37 -19.57 0.65
N PHE A 180 -11.14 -20.07 0.83
CA PHE A 180 -10.05 -19.89 -0.13
C PHE A 180 -10.20 -20.71 -1.40
N GLU A 181 -10.96 -21.83 -1.39
CA GLU A 181 -11.30 -22.61 -2.58
C GLU A 181 -12.11 -21.80 -3.63
N ASN A 182 -12.74 -20.68 -3.23
CA ASN A 182 -13.49 -19.83 -4.14
C ASN A 182 -12.62 -18.91 -5.01
N PHE A 183 -11.33 -18.80 -4.74
CA PHE A 183 -10.42 -18.04 -5.60
C PHE A 183 -10.07 -18.84 -6.85
N ALA A 184 -10.33 -18.26 -8.03
CA ALA A 184 -9.93 -18.85 -9.31
C ALA A 184 -8.40 -18.88 -9.47
N HIS A 185 -7.68 -17.93 -8.85
CA HIS A 185 -6.22 -17.91 -8.78
C HIS A 185 -5.76 -16.99 -7.65
N VAL A 186 -4.69 -17.36 -6.95
CA VAL A 186 -3.97 -16.49 -6.03
C VAL A 186 -2.55 -16.27 -6.57
N ILE A 187 -2.20 -15.02 -6.83
CA ILE A 187 -0.88 -14.59 -7.31
C ILE A 187 -0.18 -13.93 -6.12
N ALA A 188 0.66 -14.70 -5.43
CA ALA A 188 1.32 -14.28 -4.19
C ALA A 188 2.54 -13.39 -4.45
N GLN A 189 2.84 -12.49 -3.50
CA GLN A 189 3.99 -11.60 -3.59
C GLN A 189 5.33 -12.26 -3.17
N SER A 190 5.29 -13.42 -2.51
CA SER A 190 6.48 -14.17 -2.08
C SER A 190 6.19 -15.66 -2.01
N GLU A 191 7.25 -16.49 -2.01
CA GLU A 191 7.11 -17.95 -1.84
C GLU A 191 6.44 -18.29 -0.49
N LEU A 192 6.82 -17.60 0.58
CA LEU A 192 6.20 -17.77 1.89
C LEU A 192 4.68 -17.51 1.85
N ASP A 193 4.25 -16.45 1.18
CA ASP A 193 2.83 -16.14 1.04
C ASP A 193 2.14 -17.19 0.16
N GLY A 194 2.79 -17.63 -0.91
CA GLY A 194 2.30 -18.71 -1.78
C GLY A 194 2.06 -20.00 -0.99
N GLU A 195 3.01 -20.43 -0.15
CA GLU A 195 2.87 -21.60 0.73
C GLU A 195 1.71 -21.43 1.72
N ARG A 196 1.57 -20.25 2.32
CA ARG A 196 0.47 -19.93 3.22
C ARG A 196 -0.90 -20.07 2.55
N PHE A 197 -1.06 -19.50 1.36
CA PHE A 197 -2.32 -19.62 0.61
C PHE A 197 -2.62 -21.07 0.22
N ARG A 198 -1.61 -21.84 -0.22
CA ARG A 198 -1.79 -23.27 -0.52
C ARG A 198 -2.22 -24.07 0.71
N THR A 199 -1.61 -23.76 1.87
CA THR A 199 -1.95 -24.39 3.17
C THR A 199 -3.40 -24.09 3.57
N LEU A 200 -3.92 -22.92 3.21
CA LEU A 200 -5.31 -22.51 3.53
C LEU A 200 -6.34 -22.98 2.49
N GLY A 201 -5.93 -23.72 1.47
CA GLY A 201 -6.85 -24.32 0.48
C GLY A 201 -6.97 -23.56 -0.85
N ALA A 202 -6.27 -22.44 -1.04
CA ALA A 202 -6.26 -21.75 -2.34
C ALA A 202 -5.58 -22.59 -3.43
N ARG A 203 -6.21 -22.72 -4.60
CA ARG A 203 -5.69 -23.45 -5.77
C ARG A 203 -6.32 -22.95 -7.05
N PRO A 204 -5.54 -22.58 -8.10
CA PRO A 204 -4.07 -22.55 -8.16
C PRO A 204 -3.44 -21.36 -7.41
N VAL A 205 -2.16 -21.50 -7.06
CA VAL A 205 -1.34 -20.43 -6.49
C VAL A 205 -0.02 -20.30 -7.25
N SER A 206 0.25 -19.12 -7.78
CA SER A 206 1.54 -18.74 -8.37
C SER A 206 2.23 -17.63 -7.57
N VAL A 207 3.50 -17.36 -7.85
CA VAL A 207 4.28 -16.29 -7.19
C VAL A 207 4.82 -15.34 -8.26
N SER A 208 4.38 -14.08 -8.22
CA SER A 208 4.85 -13.06 -9.16
C SER A 208 5.93 -12.14 -8.60
N GLY A 209 6.07 -12.07 -7.29
CA GLY A 209 6.84 -11.02 -6.63
C GLY A 209 5.94 -9.86 -6.19
N ASN A 210 6.53 -8.85 -5.53
CA ASN A 210 5.79 -7.72 -5.00
C ASN A 210 5.62 -6.64 -6.08
N LEU A 211 4.39 -6.29 -6.44
CA LEU A 211 4.08 -5.26 -7.43
C LEU A 211 4.70 -3.88 -7.09
N LYS A 212 4.91 -3.60 -5.80
CA LYS A 212 5.55 -2.34 -5.35
C LYS A 212 6.98 -2.16 -5.84
N VAL A 213 7.64 -3.23 -6.29
CA VAL A 213 8.99 -3.17 -6.88
C VAL A 213 9.00 -2.54 -8.27
N ASP A 214 7.92 -2.74 -9.01
CA ASP A 214 7.77 -2.23 -10.38
C ASP A 214 7.13 -0.82 -10.41
N THR A 215 6.63 -0.36 -9.26
CA THR A 215 6.06 0.98 -9.14
C THR A 215 7.18 2.01 -9.02
N ALA A 216 7.16 3.04 -9.87
CA ALA A 216 8.10 4.14 -9.73
C ALA A 216 7.86 4.88 -8.41
N PRO A 217 8.93 5.31 -7.69
CA PRO A 217 8.78 6.17 -6.54
C PRO A 217 8.01 7.45 -6.91
N ALA A 218 7.19 7.96 -5.99
CA ALA A 218 6.48 9.22 -6.21
C ALA A 218 7.49 10.34 -6.53
N PRO A 219 7.34 11.06 -7.66
CA PRO A 219 8.24 12.14 -8.01
C PRO A 219 8.14 13.28 -6.98
N ALA A 220 9.26 13.87 -6.64
CA ALA A 220 9.27 15.15 -5.91
C ALA A 220 9.06 16.30 -6.89
N ASP A 221 8.35 17.33 -6.47
CA ASP A 221 8.29 18.58 -7.22
C ASP A 221 9.73 19.17 -7.33
N PRO A 222 10.26 19.37 -8.56
CA PRO A 222 11.64 19.82 -8.74
C PRO A 222 11.92 21.18 -8.09
N GLN A 223 10.93 22.08 -8.05
CA GLN A 223 11.08 23.42 -7.47
C GLN A 223 11.14 23.32 -5.94
N VAL A 224 10.26 22.52 -5.35
CA VAL A 224 10.26 22.26 -3.90
C VAL A 224 11.56 21.58 -3.49
N LEU A 225 12.02 20.56 -4.21
CA LEU A 225 13.28 19.87 -3.93
C LEU A 225 14.47 20.82 -4.01
N ALA A 226 14.55 21.69 -5.02
CA ALA A 226 15.60 22.65 -5.17
C ALA A 226 15.63 23.67 -4.01
N ALA A 227 14.45 24.14 -3.58
CA ALA A 227 14.33 25.06 -2.45
C ALA A 227 14.84 24.40 -1.14
N PHE A 228 14.44 23.16 -0.85
CA PHE A 228 14.91 22.44 0.34
C PHE A 228 16.39 22.14 0.29
N ARG A 229 16.95 21.75 -0.85
CA ARG A 229 18.39 21.57 -1.03
C ARG A 229 19.17 22.86 -0.77
N HIS A 230 18.66 23.99 -1.25
CA HIS A 230 19.26 25.30 -0.99
C HIS A 230 19.24 25.64 0.51
N GLN A 231 18.11 25.44 1.20
CA GLN A 231 17.96 25.70 2.64
C GLN A 231 18.85 24.78 3.48
N ILE A 232 18.98 23.51 3.12
CA ILE A 232 19.88 22.55 3.78
C ILE A 232 21.34 22.95 3.56
N GLY A 233 21.73 23.47 2.40
CA GLY A 233 23.01 24.13 2.17
C GLY A 233 24.23 23.23 2.45
N GLY A 234 24.23 21.98 1.99
CA GLY A 234 25.37 21.04 2.16
C GLY A 234 25.55 20.50 3.58
N ARG A 235 24.61 20.72 4.49
CA ARG A 235 24.59 20.07 5.82
C ARG A 235 24.40 18.55 5.67
N ARG A 236 24.98 17.77 6.60
CA ARG A 236 24.69 16.35 6.69
C ARG A 236 23.23 16.12 7.02
N THR A 237 22.61 15.14 6.38
CA THR A 237 21.22 14.75 6.60
C THR A 237 21.09 13.24 6.75
N TRP A 238 20.18 12.80 7.59
CA TRP A 238 19.64 11.45 7.60
C TRP A 238 18.14 11.51 7.88
N ALA A 239 17.42 10.48 7.51
CA ALA A 239 15.97 10.46 7.69
C ALA A 239 15.51 9.27 8.54
N ALA A 240 14.55 9.51 9.44
CA ALA A 240 13.72 8.49 10.05
C ALA A 240 12.34 8.53 9.39
N ILE A 241 12.00 7.53 8.58
CA ILE A 241 10.81 7.55 7.74
C ILE A 241 9.77 6.53 8.21
N SER A 242 8.49 6.88 8.02
CA SER A 242 7.34 6.07 8.43
C SER A 242 7.41 5.67 9.91
N THR A 243 7.80 6.61 10.77
CA THR A 243 8.01 6.38 12.19
C THR A 243 6.68 6.18 12.93
N HIS A 244 6.75 5.42 13.99
CA HIS A 244 5.67 5.17 14.94
C HIS A 244 6.07 5.66 16.34
N ASP A 245 5.09 5.66 17.22
CA ASP A 245 5.23 6.10 18.60
C ASP A 245 6.45 5.49 19.32
N GLY A 246 7.29 6.34 19.89
CA GLY A 246 8.59 6.04 20.51
C GLY A 246 9.77 6.06 19.53
N GLU A 247 9.58 5.93 18.21
CA GLU A 247 10.68 5.98 17.25
C GLU A 247 11.11 7.41 16.93
N GLU A 248 10.19 8.38 17.00
CA GLU A 248 10.51 9.80 16.87
C GLU A 248 11.39 10.28 18.04
N GLU A 249 11.13 9.75 19.24
CA GLU A 249 11.98 10.01 20.40
C GLU A 249 13.39 9.44 20.21
N ILE A 250 13.48 8.19 19.74
CA ILE A 250 14.78 7.58 19.37
C ILE A 250 15.49 8.44 18.31
N ALA A 251 14.79 8.92 17.29
CA ALA A 251 15.38 9.77 16.25
C ALA A 251 15.91 11.09 16.81
N ALA A 252 15.20 11.72 17.75
CA ALA A 252 15.65 12.92 18.45
C ALA A 252 16.92 12.68 19.27
N GLU A 253 17.00 11.57 20.00
CA GLU A 253 18.18 11.20 20.77
C GLU A 253 19.37 10.89 19.88
N VAL A 254 19.17 10.17 18.77
CA VAL A 254 20.19 9.93 17.74
C VAL A 254 20.69 11.26 17.15
N HIS A 255 19.77 12.19 16.87
CA HIS A 255 20.16 13.55 16.44
C HIS A 255 21.09 14.22 17.45
N GLN A 256 20.72 14.25 18.74
CA GLN A 256 21.54 14.86 19.80
C GLN A 256 22.93 14.20 19.91
N MET A 257 23.01 12.87 19.81
CA MET A 257 24.28 12.15 19.83
C MET A 257 25.17 12.51 18.63
N LEU A 258 24.60 12.63 17.45
CA LEU A 258 25.32 12.94 16.21
C LEU A 258 25.68 14.43 16.13
N LYS A 259 24.86 15.34 16.68
CA LYS A 259 25.05 16.78 16.66
C LYS A 259 26.37 17.20 17.37
N VAL A 260 26.83 16.44 18.36
CA VAL A 260 28.12 16.64 18.99
C VAL A 260 29.27 16.64 17.98
N ARG A 261 29.19 15.77 16.98
CA ARG A 261 30.21 15.62 15.91
C ARG A 261 29.87 16.43 14.65
N TYR A 262 28.58 16.60 14.39
CA TYR A 262 28.03 17.30 13.23
C TYR A 262 27.12 18.45 13.69
N PRO A 263 27.68 19.59 14.15
CA PRO A 263 26.89 20.67 14.77
C PRO A 263 25.77 21.24 13.87
N ARG A 264 25.91 21.09 12.56
CA ARG A 264 24.96 21.56 11.56
C ARG A 264 24.06 20.45 10.99
N LEU A 265 24.00 19.28 11.65
CA LEU A 265 23.18 18.16 11.22
C LEU A 265 21.70 18.56 11.11
N VAL A 266 21.02 18.10 10.09
CA VAL A 266 19.55 18.13 10.00
C VAL A 266 19.03 16.69 9.98
N THR A 267 18.12 16.37 10.88
CA THR A 267 17.41 15.09 10.87
C THR A 267 16.02 15.28 10.27
N ILE A 268 15.65 14.44 9.31
CA ILE A 268 14.33 14.44 8.69
C ILE A 268 13.51 13.39 9.41
N ILE A 269 12.38 13.76 10.02
CA ILE A 269 11.43 12.82 10.68
C ILE A 269 10.14 12.84 9.90
N VAL A 270 9.75 11.68 9.35
CA VAL A 270 8.50 11.52 8.57
C VAL A 270 7.61 10.51 9.28
N PRO A 271 6.65 10.97 10.09
CA PRO A 271 5.76 10.06 10.81
C PRO A 271 4.78 9.35 9.86
N ARG A 272 4.48 8.08 10.14
CA ARG A 272 3.47 7.31 9.38
C ARG A 272 2.09 7.95 9.43
N HIS A 273 1.79 8.64 10.50
CA HIS A 273 0.52 9.32 10.75
C HIS A 273 0.74 10.80 10.98
N PRO A 274 0.57 11.67 9.96
CA PRO A 274 0.82 13.11 10.05
C PRO A 274 0.02 13.82 11.16
N ASN A 275 -1.14 13.31 11.52
CA ASN A 275 -1.96 13.85 12.62
C ASN A 275 -1.28 13.77 14.00
N ARG A 276 -0.14 13.08 14.12
CA ARG A 276 0.70 13.03 15.33
C ARG A 276 1.69 14.21 15.40
N ALA A 277 1.82 15.00 14.33
CA ALA A 277 2.79 16.10 14.27
C ALA A 277 2.76 17.03 15.50
N PRO A 278 1.61 17.47 16.02
CA PRO A 278 1.61 18.35 17.19
C PRO A 278 2.23 17.72 18.45
N ALA A 279 2.00 16.41 18.66
CA ALA A 279 2.59 15.70 19.80
C ALA A 279 4.09 15.47 19.61
N ILE A 280 4.53 15.20 18.39
CA ILE A 280 5.93 15.03 18.03
C ILE A 280 6.69 16.36 18.20
N GLU A 281 6.12 17.47 17.74
CA GLU A 281 6.70 18.80 17.91
C GLU A 281 6.88 19.17 19.39
N ALA A 282 5.85 18.93 20.21
CA ALA A 282 5.93 19.18 21.65
C ALA A 282 7.08 18.39 22.31
N MET A 283 7.19 17.10 22.00
CA MET A 283 8.28 16.24 22.48
C MET A 283 9.66 16.73 22.02
N LEU A 284 9.79 17.17 20.77
CA LEU A 284 11.04 17.70 20.22
C LEU A 284 11.44 19.03 20.88
N ALA A 285 10.45 19.91 21.12
CA ALA A 285 10.67 21.18 21.82
C ALA A 285 11.10 20.98 23.29
N GLU A 286 10.53 20.00 24.01
CA GLU A 286 10.95 19.62 25.37
C GLU A 286 12.43 19.16 25.41
N LYS A 287 12.92 18.55 24.31
CA LYS A 287 14.33 18.17 24.14
C LYS A 287 15.21 19.33 23.65
N GLY A 288 14.67 20.54 23.51
CA GLY A 288 15.39 21.73 23.06
C GLY A 288 15.79 21.74 21.58
N LEU A 289 15.07 20.98 20.74
CA LEU A 289 15.34 20.87 19.30
C LEU A 289 14.48 21.85 18.51
N LYS A 290 15.08 22.55 17.55
CA LYS A 290 14.38 23.46 16.64
C LYS A 290 13.78 22.69 15.47
N VAL A 291 12.47 22.84 15.29
CA VAL A 291 11.68 22.10 14.30
C VAL A 291 11.19 23.03 13.19
N ALA A 292 11.39 22.64 11.95
CA ALA A 292 10.70 23.18 10.78
C ALA A 292 9.66 22.14 10.30
N ALA A 293 8.36 22.48 10.32
CA ALA A 293 7.28 21.59 9.89
C ALA A 293 6.86 21.88 8.45
N ARG A 294 6.79 20.83 7.64
CA ARG A 294 6.46 20.92 6.21
C ARG A 294 5.05 21.45 5.97
N SER A 295 4.07 21.00 6.76
CA SER A 295 2.68 21.41 6.62
C SER A 295 2.43 22.89 6.85
N ARG A 296 3.30 23.57 7.63
CA ARG A 296 3.25 25.02 7.85
C ARG A 296 4.01 25.82 6.80
N GLY A 297 4.80 25.15 5.96
CA GLY A 297 5.71 25.84 5.02
C GLY A 297 6.90 26.48 5.69
N ASP A 298 7.32 25.99 6.85
CA ASP A 298 8.46 26.55 7.59
C ASP A 298 9.76 26.45 6.77
N VAL A 299 10.60 27.47 6.89
CA VAL A 299 11.93 27.51 6.27
C VAL A 299 12.91 26.74 7.14
N ILE A 300 13.80 25.96 6.52
CA ILE A 300 14.90 25.30 7.23
C ILE A 300 16.03 26.33 7.42
N GLU A 301 16.09 26.92 8.61
CA GLU A 301 17.11 27.91 8.98
C GLU A 301 18.45 27.24 9.34
N ALA A 302 19.48 28.06 9.51
CA ALA A 302 20.85 27.58 9.81
C ALA A 302 20.95 26.77 11.11
N ASP A 303 20.08 27.04 12.07
CA ASP A 303 20.02 26.39 13.39
C ASP A 303 18.84 25.40 13.53
N THR A 304 18.10 25.13 12.45
CA THR A 304 17.07 24.09 12.43
C THR A 304 17.71 22.71 12.63
N ASP A 305 17.21 21.97 13.60
CA ASP A 305 17.66 20.62 13.95
C ASP A 305 16.86 19.54 13.21
N ILE A 306 15.55 19.70 13.18
CA ILE A 306 14.62 18.70 12.65
C ILE A 306 13.77 19.30 11.54
N LEU A 307 13.72 18.62 10.41
CA LEU A 307 12.67 18.80 9.41
C LEU A 307 11.60 17.77 9.68
N LEU A 308 10.42 18.21 10.10
CA LEU A 308 9.26 17.34 10.29
C LEU A 308 8.44 17.25 9.00
N GLY A 309 8.47 16.08 8.38
CA GLY A 309 7.73 15.75 7.16
C GLY A 309 6.32 15.24 7.48
N ASP A 310 5.43 16.13 7.88
CA ASP A 310 4.08 15.87 8.35
C ASP A 310 3.01 15.98 7.25
N THR A 311 3.39 15.73 6.01
CA THR A 311 2.52 15.72 4.83
C THR A 311 2.41 14.31 4.24
N ILE A 312 1.34 14.08 3.44
CA ILE A 312 1.12 12.80 2.74
C ILE A 312 1.57 12.95 1.28
N GLY A 313 2.21 11.90 0.73
CA GLY A 313 2.56 11.85 -0.68
C GLY A 313 3.94 12.45 -1.04
N GLU A 314 4.67 12.98 -0.08
CA GLU A 314 5.96 13.65 -0.30
C GLU A 314 7.19 12.79 0.11
N MET A 315 7.04 11.47 0.27
CA MET A 315 8.16 10.59 0.65
C MET A 315 9.36 10.71 -0.30
N GLY A 316 9.09 10.82 -1.60
CA GLY A 316 10.12 11.01 -2.62
C GLY A 316 10.93 12.29 -2.44
N LEU A 317 10.33 13.37 -1.90
CA LEU A 317 11.05 14.59 -1.55
C LEU A 317 12.07 14.31 -0.43
N TYR A 318 11.64 13.72 0.67
CA TYR A 318 12.49 13.49 1.85
C TYR A 318 13.65 12.53 1.54
N LEU A 319 13.39 11.47 0.76
CA LEU A 319 14.42 10.51 0.35
C LEU A 319 15.48 11.14 -0.58
N GLN A 320 15.12 12.13 -1.38
CA GLN A 320 16.06 12.85 -2.23
C GLN A 320 16.90 13.92 -1.47
N LEU A 321 16.57 14.17 -0.21
CA LEU A 321 17.30 15.08 0.67
C LEU A 321 18.31 14.36 1.58
N THR A 322 18.42 13.03 1.52
CA THR A 322 19.30 12.23 2.37
C THR A 322 19.87 11.02 1.64
N GLU A 323 21.02 10.56 2.10
CA GLU A 323 21.65 9.31 1.63
C GLU A 323 21.47 8.15 2.62
N VAL A 324 20.92 8.39 3.82
CA VAL A 324 20.74 7.38 4.87
C VAL A 324 19.34 7.48 5.46
N ALA A 325 18.58 6.40 5.41
CA ALA A 325 17.24 6.34 5.99
C ALA A 325 17.07 5.17 6.96
N PHE A 326 16.51 5.46 8.12
CA PHE A 326 15.97 4.46 9.05
C PHE A 326 14.49 4.24 8.76
N ILE A 327 14.10 2.97 8.61
CA ILE A 327 12.72 2.57 8.34
C ILE A 327 11.99 2.28 9.65
N GLY A 328 10.95 3.05 9.92
CA GLY A 328 10.17 2.96 11.15
C GLY A 328 9.26 1.72 11.23
N ASN A 329 8.55 1.62 12.36
CA ASN A 329 7.77 0.45 12.79
C ASN A 329 8.64 -0.81 12.92
N SER A 330 9.91 -0.63 13.26
CA SER A 330 10.89 -1.70 13.25
C SER A 330 11.70 -1.85 14.54
N LEU A 331 11.79 -0.81 15.38
CA LEU A 331 12.45 -0.84 16.69
C LEU A 331 11.47 -1.00 17.85
N THR A 332 10.40 -0.24 17.88
CA THR A 332 9.47 -0.17 19.03
C THR A 332 8.28 -1.12 18.90
N LYS A 333 7.80 -1.36 17.68
CA LYS A 333 6.64 -2.21 17.38
C LYS A 333 6.97 -3.24 16.31
N GLU A 334 6.11 -4.24 16.16
CA GLU A 334 6.22 -5.24 15.11
C GLU A 334 5.63 -4.75 13.79
N GLY A 335 6.31 -5.05 12.70
CA GLY A 335 5.80 -4.81 11.35
C GLY A 335 6.85 -4.44 10.33
N GLY A 336 7.51 -3.31 10.50
CA GLY A 336 8.38 -2.69 9.48
C GLY A 336 7.58 -2.09 8.32
N HIS A 337 8.10 -1.02 7.72
CA HIS A 337 7.55 -0.40 6.50
C HIS A 337 8.36 -0.80 5.26
N ASN A 338 7.89 -0.34 4.09
CA ASN A 338 8.47 -0.68 2.80
C ASN A 338 9.93 -0.19 2.67
N PRO A 339 10.94 -1.08 2.50
CA PRO A 339 12.33 -0.69 2.31
C PRO A 339 12.70 -0.47 0.84
N LEU A 340 11.83 -0.85 -0.09
CA LEU A 340 12.13 -0.86 -1.52
C LEU A 340 12.21 0.57 -2.08
N GLU A 341 11.32 1.45 -1.65
CA GLU A 341 11.28 2.84 -2.11
C GLU A 341 12.58 3.60 -1.78
N PRO A 342 13.07 3.65 -0.51
CA PRO A 342 14.36 4.28 -0.23
C PRO A 342 15.54 3.59 -0.94
N ALA A 343 15.54 2.27 -1.08
CA ALA A 343 16.58 1.56 -1.82
C ALA A 343 16.60 1.94 -3.31
N MET A 344 15.44 2.08 -3.95
CA MET A 344 15.32 2.54 -5.35
C MET A 344 15.78 3.98 -5.53
N MET A 345 15.60 4.82 -4.52
CA MET A 345 15.93 6.25 -4.58
C MET A 345 17.39 6.58 -4.20
N GLY A 346 18.23 5.56 -4.07
CA GLY A 346 19.66 5.77 -3.78
C GLY A 346 19.94 6.10 -2.32
N THR A 347 19.17 5.51 -1.40
CA THR A 347 19.31 5.71 0.05
C THR A 347 19.77 4.42 0.72
N ALA A 348 20.79 4.47 1.56
CA ALA A 348 21.22 3.35 2.40
C ALA A 348 20.19 3.08 3.48
N VAL A 349 19.73 1.83 3.59
CA VAL A 349 18.60 1.43 4.43
C VAL A 349 19.06 0.89 5.77
N LEU A 350 18.63 1.56 6.86
CA LEU A 350 18.76 1.07 8.23
C LEU A 350 17.39 0.64 8.76
N THR A 351 17.31 -0.42 9.55
CA THR A 351 16.06 -0.94 10.09
C THR A 351 16.25 -1.59 11.46
N GLY A 352 15.20 -1.62 12.26
CA GLY A 352 15.15 -2.48 13.44
C GLY A 352 14.97 -3.96 13.07
N LYS A 353 14.80 -4.82 14.08
CA LYS A 353 14.63 -6.26 13.91
C LYS A 353 13.21 -6.68 13.46
N ASN A 354 12.24 -5.80 13.66
CA ASN A 354 10.82 -6.12 13.44
C ASN A 354 10.42 -5.73 12.00
N VAL A 355 10.58 -6.65 11.06
CA VAL A 355 10.39 -6.41 9.60
C VAL A 355 9.38 -7.37 8.97
N GLN A 356 8.47 -7.92 9.78
CA GLN A 356 7.57 -9.02 9.38
C GLN A 356 6.70 -8.67 8.17
N ASN A 357 6.33 -7.40 8.04
CA ASN A 357 5.49 -6.95 6.93
C ASN A 357 6.19 -6.96 5.56
N PHE A 358 7.53 -6.88 5.56
CA PHE A 358 8.35 -6.87 4.34
C PHE A 358 9.53 -7.84 4.47
N ARG A 359 9.31 -8.98 5.12
CA ARG A 359 10.36 -9.96 5.46
C ARG A 359 11.22 -10.33 4.26
N ASP A 360 10.63 -10.76 3.16
CA ASP A 360 11.38 -11.16 1.94
C ASP A 360 12.24 -10.01 1.41
N SER A 361 11.67 -8.81 1.31
CA SER A 361 12.39 -7.62 0.82
C SER A 361 13.58 -7.27 1.71
N PHE A 362 13.39 -7.25 3.04
CA PHE A 362 14.47 -6.99 3.97
C PHE A 362 15.53 -8.09 3.96
N GLN A 363 15.14 -9.37 3.91
CA GLN A 363 16.09 -10.48 3.85
C GLN A 363 16.98 -10.39 2.62
N ARG A 364 16.43 -10.08 1.45
CA ARG A 364 17.21 -9.89 0.22
C ARG A 364 18.13 -8.69 0.31
N LEU A 365 17.62 -7.53 0.76
CA LEU A 365 18.44 -6.33 0.94
C LEU A 365 19.59 -6.55 1.94
N ILE A 366 19.32 -7.18 3.08
CA ILE A 366 20.34 -7.48 4.11
C ILE A 366 21.38 -8.46 3.56
N LYS A 367 20.93 -9.56 2.91
CA LYS A 367 21.82 -10.58 2.33
C LYS A 367 22.78 -9.97 1.30
N ASN A 368 22.30 -9.03 0.49
CA ASN A 368 23.08 -8.39 -0.56
C ASN A 368 23.83 -7.13 -0.10
N GLY A 369 23.72 -6.75 1.19
CA GLY A 369 24.41 -5.59 1.76
C GLY A 369 23.73 -4.24 1.49
N GLY A 370 22.49 -4.21 0.97
CA GLY A 370 21.72 -2.98 0.72
C GLY A 370 20.95 -2.46 1.94
N ALA A 371 20.84 -3.27 3.00
CA ALA A 371 20.23 -2.85 4.26
C ALA A 371 21.01 -3.38 5.47
N ARG A 372 20.91 -2.66 6.62
CA ARG A 372 21.56 -3.06 7.87
C ARG A 372 20.57 -2.99 9.03
N VAL A 373 20.57 -4.05 9.87
CA VAL A 373 19.77 -4.10 11.09
C VAL A 373 20.47 -3.41 12.24
N VAL A 374 19.75 -2.56 12.97
CA VAL A 374 20.17 -1.92 14.22
C VAL A 374 19.28 -2.38 15.37
N LYS A 375 19.81 -2.45 16.58
CA LYS A 375 19.10 -2.98 17.74
C LYS A 375 18.50 -1.91 18.64
N ASP A 376 19.14 -0.75 18.65
CA ASP A 376 18.81 0.37 19.53
C ASP A 376 19.34 1.70 18.97
N ARG A 377 19.09 2.80 19.69
CA ARG A 377 19.52 4.14 19.35
C ARG A 377 21.05 4.28 19.22
N ASN A 378 21.81 3.57 20.07
CA ASN A 378 23.29 3.68 20.05
C ASN A 378 23.85 3.05 18.78
N MET A 379 23.32 1.87 18.42
CA MET A 379 23.70 1.19 17.18
C MET A 379 23.23 1.99 15.95
N LEU A 380 22.06 2.64 15.99
CA LEU A 380 21.57 3.50 14.93
C LEU A 380 22.49 4.72 14.75
N ALA A 381 22.82 5.45 15.82
CA ALA A 381 23.75 6.57 15.78
C ALA A 381 25.13 6.15 15.28
N GLY A 382 25.64 5.01 15.77
CA GLY A 382 26.92 4.44 15.33
C GLY A 382 26.94 4.09 13.85
N ALA A 383 25.85 3.49 13.32
CA ALA A 383 25.72 3.13 11.91
C ALA A 383 25.69 4.38 11.02
N ILE A 384 24.91 5.41 11.38
CA ILE A 384 24.85 6.67 10.63
C ILE A 384 26.22 7.36 10.64
N ASN A 385 26.86 7.48 11.83
CA ASN A 385 28.19 8.05 11.95
C ASN A 385 29.24 7.29 11.11
N PHE A 386 29.17 5.97 11.09
CA PHE A 386 30.04 5.14 10.26
C PHE A 386 29.86 5.45 8.77
N LEU A 387 28.63 5.48 8.28
CA LEU A 387 28.31 5.76 6.89
C LEU A 387 28.74 7.19 6.48
N PHE A 388 28.53 8.17 7.33
CA PHE A 388 28.99 9.55 7.09
C PHE A 388 30.49 9.71 6.95
N ASN A 389 31.27 8.87 7.65
CA ASN A 389 32.72 8.90 7.59
C ASN A 389 33.34 7.93 6.57
N ASN A 390 32.55 7.09 5.97
CA ASN A 390 33.00 6.08 4.99
C ASN A 390 32.17 6.13 3.71
N PRO A 391 32.37 7.12 2.83
CA PRO A 391 31.58 7.31 1.61
C PRO A 391 31.61 6.09 0.68
N GLU A 392 32.70 5.34 0.64
CA GLU A 392 32.81 4.12 -0.16
C GLU A 392 31.85 3.03 0.31
N HIS A 393 31.75 2.83 1.65
CA HIS A 393 30.78 1.90 2.23
C HIS A 393 29.34 2.38 2.02
N LEU A 394 29.09 3.68 2.17
CA LEU A 394 27.78 4.27 1.88
C LEU A 394 27.36 3.99 0.42
N ASN A 395 28.24 4.31 -0.53
CA ASN A 395 27.98 4.09 -1.95
C ASN A 395 27.80 2.60 -2.30
N THR A 396 28.58 1.72 -1.67
CA THR A 396 28.45 0.27 -1.84
C THR A 396 27.08 -0.20 -1.35
N MET A 397 26.66 0.26 -0.18
CA MET A 397 25.36 -0.10 0.39
C MET A 397 24.19 0.42 -0.46
N ILE A 398 24.27 1.65 -0.97
CA ILE A 398 23.29 2.26 -1.87
C ILE A 398 23.18 1.44 -3.16
N ARG A 399 24.30 1.11 -3.81
CA ARG A 399 24.33 0.31 -5.04
C ARG A 399 23.73 -1.08 -4.81
N ALA A 400 24.16 -1.75 -3.75
CA ALA A 400 23.65 -3.08 -3.41
C ALA A 400 22.10 -3.05 -3.17
N GLY A 401 21.59 -1.98 -2.57
CA GLY A 401 20.16 -1.76 -2.42
C GLY A 401 19.44 -1.63 -3.76
N ALA A 402 19.94 -0.74 -4.63
CA ALA A 402 19.37 -0.50 -5.95
C ALA A 402 19.41 -1.75 -6.84
N ASP A 403 20.54 -2.45 -6.86
CA ASP A 403 20.71 -3.70 -7.63
C ASP A 403 19.76 -4.78 -7.12
N THR A 404 19.63 -4.95 -5.80
CA THR A 404 18.68 -5.91 -5.20
C THR A 404 17.25 -5.62 -5.65
N VAL A 405 16.83 -4.36 -5.63
CA VAL A 405 15.48 -4.00 -6.09
C VAL A 405 15.32 -4.24 -7.59
N LYS A 406 16.34 -3.93 -8.39
CA LYS A 406 16.35 -4.21 -9.83
C LYS A 406 16.13 -5.70 -10.12
N ASP A 407 16.81 -6.58 -9.38
CA ASP A 407 16.66 -8.03 -9.51
C ASP A 407 15.29 -8.56 -9.07
N MET A 408 14.59 -7.81 -8.23
CA MET A 408 13.22 -8.13 -7.81
C MET A 408 12.14 -7.71 -8.81
N ARG A 409 12.47 -6.89 -9.81
CA ARG A 409 11.52 -6.37 -10.82
C ARG A 409 10.90 -7.46 -11.68
N GLY A 410 9.85 -7.10 -12.42
CA GLY A 410 9.09 -7.97 -13.31
C GLY A 410 7.89 -8.64 -12.66
N ALA A 411 7.52 -8.24 -11.45
CA ALA A 411 6.30 -8.72 -10.79
C ALA A 411 5.05 -8.36 -11.59
N LEU A 412 5.00 -7.15 -12.18
CA LEU A 412 3.89 -6.70 -13.02
C LEU A 412 3.70 -7.64 -14.23
N ASN A 413 4.77 -7.90 -15.00
CA ASN A 413 4.69 -8.77 -16.18
C ASN A 413 4.29 -10.21 -15.80
N ARG A 414 4.85 -10.75 -14.71
CA ARG A 414 4.46 -12.08 -14.22
C ARG A 414 3.01 -12.13 -13.77
N THR A 415 2.50 -11.04 -13.15
CA THR A 415 1.10 -10.92 -12.75
C THR A 415 0.19 -10.83 -13.96
N LEU A 416 0.53 -10.02 -14.98
CA LEU A 416 -0.21 -9.92 -16.23
C LEU A 416 -0.29 -11.27 -16.96
N ASN A 417 0.84 -11.99 -17.08
CA ASN A 417 0.86 -13.32 -17.68
C ASN A 417 -0.02 -14.32 -16.91
N SER A 418 -0.05 -14.23 -15.58
CA SER A 418 -0.93 -15.09 -14.76
C SER A 418 -2.40 -14.73 -14.89
N LEU A 419 -2.72 -13.48 -15.23
CA LEU A 419 -4.09 -12.99 -15.46
C LEU A 419 -4.56 -13.21 -16.90
N GLU A 420 -3.65 -13.44 -17.85
CA GLU A 420 -3.97 -13.58 -19.27
C GLU A 420 -5.12 -14.56 -19.56
N PRO A 421 -5.18 -15.77 -18.94
CA PRO A 421 -6.28 -16.70 -19.17
C PRO A 421 -7.67 -16.15 -18.80
N PHE A 422 -7.73 -15.19 -17.89
CA PHE A 422 -8.98 -14.55 -17.47
C PHE A 422 -9.30 -13.29 -18.28
N ILE A 423 -8.28 -12.54 -18.70
CA ILE A 423 -8.44 -11.27 -19.41
C ILE A 423 -8.65 -11.48 -20.90
N GLN A 424 -7.91 -12.39 -21.54
CA GLN A 424 -7.96 -12.59 -22.98
C GLN A 424 -9.36 -12.90 -23.52
N PRO A 425 -10.18 -13.77 -22.89
CA PRO A 425 -11.56 -14.00 -23.32
C PRO A 425 -12.42 -12.71 -23.28
N LEU A 426 -12.20 -11.85 -22.27
CA LEU A 426 -12.93 -10.60 -22.12
C LEU A 426 -12.51 -9.55 -23.18
N VAL A 427 -11.21 -9.52 -23.54
CA VAL A 427 -10.71 -8.67 -24.64
C VAL A 427 -11.37 -9.07 -25.96
N LEU A 428 -11.43 -10.37 -26.26
CA LEU A 428 -12.08 -10.86 -27.47
C LEU A 428 -13.57 -10.52 -27.47
N GLN A 429 -14.25 -10.67 -26.32
CA GLN A 429 -15.64 -10.30 -26.18
C GLN A 429 -15.89 -8.79 -26.39
N ALA A 430 -14.99 -7.92 -25.87
CA ALA A 430 -15.07 -6.47 -26.07
C ALA A 430 -14.92 -6.05 -27.54
N GLN A 431 -14.20 -6.85 -28.34
CA GLN A 431 -13.97 -6.60 -29.77
C GLN A 431 -15.10 -7.05 -30.69
N LEU A 432 -16.09 -7.79 -30.20
CA LEU A 432 -17.21 -8.26 -31.02
C LEU A 432 -18.08 -7.09 -31.49
N PRO A 433 -18.65 -7.16 -32.72
CA PRO A 433 -19.35 -6.02 -33.36
C PRO A 433 -20.54 -5.44 -32.59
N GLY A 434 -21.15 -6.17 -31.64
CA GLY A 434 -22.23 -5.70 -30.78
C GLY A 434 -21.78 -4.82 -29.58
N ASN A 435 -20.49 -4.82 -29.25
CA ASN A 435 -19.93 -4.12 -28.09
C ASN A 435 -19.08 -2.87 -28.46
N ARG A 436 -18.94 -2.56 -29.75
CA ARG A 436 -18.07 -1.48 -30.25
C ARG A 436 -18.69 -0.07 -30.18
N ASN A 437 -19.87 0.13 -29.65
CA ASN A 437 -20.50 1.44 -29.67
C ASN A 437 -20.11 2.31 -28.49
N GLU A 438 -19.51 3.49 -28.86
CA GLU A 438 -19.37 4.76 -28.16
C GLU A 438 -18.03 5.18 -27.59
N ALA A 439 -16.94 4.41 -27.62
CA ALA A 439 -15.64 4.94 -27.22
C ALA A 439 -14.94 5.80 -28.31
N ALA A 440 -15.47 5.83 -29.56
CA ALA A 440 -14.85 6.52 -30.70
C ALA A 440 -15.37 7.95 -30.97
N PHE A 441 -16.31 8.49 -30.19
CA PHE A 441 -16.95 9.78 -30.49
C PHE A 441 -16.61 10.94 -29.54
N ILE A 442 -15.61 10.83 -28.67
CA ILE A 442 -15.22 11.94 -27.78
C ILE A 442 -13.87 12.59 -28.17
N HIS A 443 -13.26 12.18 -29.27
CA HIS A 443 -12.06 12.86 -29.80
C HIS A 443 -12.30 13.41 -31.22
N GLY A 444 -13.26 14.31 -31.36
CA GLY A 444 -13.46 15.04 -32.60
C GLY A 444 -14.47 16.15 -32.45
N GLY A 445 -14.02 17.32 -32.00
CA GLY A 445 -14.90 18.49 -32.03
C GLY A 445 -14.40 19.67 -31.20
N ILE A 446 -13.49 20.45 -31.80
CA ILE A 446 -13.12 21.87 -31.55
C ILE A 446 -12.59 22.22 -30.16
#